data_8077e3f9e1ddf97f8046aa930838da8a
#
_entry.id   8077e3f9e1ddf97f8046aa930838da8a
#
_cell.length_a   1.000
_cell.length_b   1.000
_cell.length_c   1.000
_cell.angle_alpha   90.00
_cell.angle_beta   90.00
_cell.angle_gamma   90.00
#
_symmetry.space_group_name_H-M   'P 1'
#
loop_
_entity.id
_entity.type
_entity.pdbx_description
1 polymer ?
#
loop_
_entity_poly.entity_id
_entity_poly.type
_entity_poly.pdbx_seq_one_letter_code
_entity_poly.pdbx_strand_id
1 'polypeptide(L)'
;LLLFLGTNTALAFLVAVWLVKPIGVSTQFVIADGLLWDFLNPALVVEDAATKSGYTSTNAYLAKSGGKYAANVANPIKYSFVFVLAMILGAVLSRITRGPRPDSEDRIAPRVFRQRFGLSPGKRYAVAFIGGFLVLYGARLAGGCTSGHMMSGMMQTSVSGYLFAVGAFAAAIPAAILMYGRD
;
A
#
# COMPACT_ATOMS: atom_id res chain seq x y z
N LEU A 1 -2.01 25.49 -3.18
CA LEU A 1 -1.41 24.61 -2.17
C LEU A 1 -1.51 23.15 -2.58
N LEU A 2 -2.71 22.62 -2.91
CA LEU A 2 -2.91 21.21 -3.30
C LEU A 2 -2.11 20.84 -4.55
N LEU A 3 -2.08 21.67 -5.57
CA LEU A 3 -1.25 21.48 -6.78
C LEU A 3 0.23 21.42 -6.42
N PHE A 4 0.71 22.33 -5.58
CA PHE A 4 2.10 22.36 -5.14
C PHE A 4 2.50 21.11 -4.37
N LEU A 5 1.67 20.64 -3.45
CA LEU A 5 1.90 19.40 -2.70
C LEU A 5 1.86 18.17 -3.63
N GLY A 6 0.90 18.12 -4.55
CA GLY A 6 0.77 17.04 -5.52
C GLY A 6 1.97 16.93 -6.46
N THR A 7 2.46 18.05 -6.99
CA THR A 7 3.63 18.10 -7.89
C THR A 7 4.91 17.68 -7.17
N ASN A 8 5.14 18.12 -5.92
CA ASN A 8 6.31 17.71 -5.15
C ASN A 8 6.29 16.21 -4.83
N THR A 9 5.13 15.66 -4.49
CA THR A 9 4.99 14.21 -4.25
C THR A 9 5.24 13.40 -5.52
N ALA A 10 4.68 13.83 -6.65
CA ALA A 10 4.88 13.19 -7.94
C ALA A 10 6.36 13.24 -8.37
N LEU A 11 7.02 14.38 -8.20
CA LEU A 11 8.43 14.56 -8.52
C LEU A 11 9.31 13.67 -7.62
N ALA A 12 9.06 13.63 -6.31
CA ALA A 12 9.79 12.77 -5.39
C ALA A 12 9.65 11.30 -5.77
N PHE A 13 8.44 10.86 -6.16
CA PHE A 13 8.20 9.50 -6.62
C PHE A 13 8.90 9.20 -7.94
N LEU A 14 8.86 10.14 -8.90
CA LEU A 14 9.55 10.01 -10.19
C LEU A 14 11.06 9.86 -9.99
N VAL A 15 11.66 10.71 -9.17
CA VAL A 15 13.08 10.66 -8.82
C VAL A 15 13.43 9.32 -8.15
N ALA A 16 12.61 8.87 -7.21
CA ALA A 16 12.82 7.59 -6.52
C ALA A 16 12.76 6.38 -7.48
N VAL A 17 11.80 6.38 -8.41
CA VAL A 17 11.66 5.33 -9.44
C VAL A 17 12.83 5.34 -10.41
N TRP A 18 13.27 6.54 -10.82
CA TRP A 18 14.30 6.71 -11.84
C TRP A 18 15.71 6.46 -11.32
N LEU A 19 16.03 6.95 -10.11
CA LEU A 19 17.38 6.83 -9.53
C LEU A 19 17.62 5.51 -8.79
N VAL A 20 16.57 4.88 -8.26
CA VAL A 20 16.74 3.68 -7.43
C VAL A 20 16.04 2.47 -8.02
N LYS A 21 14.72 2.39 -7.93
CA LYS A 21 13.88 1.33 -8.50
C LYS A 21 12.39 1.61 -8.30
N PRO A 22 11.54 0.90 -9.08
CA PRO A 22 10.09 0.90 -8.89
C PRO A 22 9.69 0.48 -7.47
N ILE A 23 8.68 1.14 -6.94
CA ILE A 23 8.18 0.95 -5.57
C ILE A 23 6.85 0.23 -5.60
N GLY A 24 6.71 -0.80 -4.75
CA GLY A 24 5.44 -1.49 -4.52
C GLY A 24 5.18 -1.59 -3.01
N VAL A 25 4.24 -0.80 -2.51
CA VAL A 25 3.97 -0.69 -1.07
C VAL A 25 3.28 -1.94 -0.52
N SER A 26 2.30 -2.50 -1.24
CA SER A 26 1.51 -3.63 -0.72
C SER A 26 2.32 -4.91 -0.49
N THR A 27 3.42 -5.10 -1.20
CA THR A 27 4.33 -6.23 -0.97
C THR A 27 5.03 -6.12 0.39
N GLN A 28 5.25 -4.91 0.88
CA GLN A 28 5.90 -4.71 2.17
C GLN A 28 5.01 -5.11 3.35
N PHE A 29 3.69 -5.03 3.20
CA PHE A 29 2.75 -5.60 4.18
C PHE A 29 2.84 -7.12 4.24
N VAL A 30 2.98 -7.79 3.09
CA VAL A 30 3.20 -9.25 3.05
C VAL A 30 4.53 -9.63 3.71
N ILE A 31 5.57 -8.82 3.52
CA ILE A 31 6.87 -9.06 4.17
C ILE A 31 6.75 -8.84 5.68
N ALA A 32 6.07 -7.78 6.12
CA ALA A 32 5.82 -7.52 7.53
C ALA A 32 5.00 -8.64 8.20
N ASP A 33 3.97 -9.12 7.50
CA ASP A 33 3.16 -10.27 7.95
C ASP A 33 3.99 -11.55 8.01
N GLY A 34 4.81 -11.79 6.96
CA GLY A 34 5.77 -12.90 6.93
C GLY A 34 6.78 -12.86 8.07
N LEU A 35 7.29 -11.68 8.43
CA LEU A 35 8.20 -11.50 9.58
C LEU A 35 7.52 -11.83 10.91
N LEU A 36 6.27 -11.38 11.08
CA LEU A 36 5.50 -11.69 12.28
C LEU A 36 5.25 -13.18 12.40
N TRP A 37 4.93 -13.83 11.28
CA TRP A 37 4.67 -15.27 11.27
C TRP A 37 5.96 -16.09 11.44
N ASP A 38 7.07 -15.66 10.87
CA ASP A 38 8.39 -16.29 11.02
C ASP A 38 8.88 -16.20 12.47
N PHE A 39 8.59 -15.09 13.13
CA PHE A 39 8.86 -14.94 14.57
C PHE A 39 8.07 -15.95 15.43
N LEU A 40 6.83 -16.28 15.03
CA LEU A 40 5.99 -17.26 15.72
C LEU A 40 6.33 -18.71 15.33
N ASN A 41 6.81 -18.90 14.11
CA ASN A 41 7.18 -20.21 13.56
C ASN A 41 8.46 -20.09 12.73
N PRO A 42 9.65 -20.28 13.33
CA PRO A 42 10.95 -20.14 12.65
C PRO A 42 11.18 -21.10 11.47
N ALA A 43 10.31 -22.07 11.25
CA ALA A 43 10.36 -22.98 10.11
C ALA A 43 9.62 -22.45 8.86
N LEU A 44 9.10 -21.20 8.90
CA LEU A 44 8.37 -20.62 7.78
C LEU A 44 9.29 -20.34 6.58
N VAL A 45 10.47 -19.79 6.82
CA VAL A 45 11.46 -19.46 5.80
C VAL A 45 12.68 -20.35 5.99
N VAL A 46 13.04 -21.08 4.96
CA VAL A 46 14.16 -22.03 4.98
C VAL A 46 15.13 -21.68 3.85
N GLU A 47 16.42 -21.83 4.11
CA GLU A 47 17.45 -21.71 3.08
C GLU A 47 17.35 -22.89 2.13
N ASP A 48 17.34 -22.63 0.83
CA ASP A 48 17.28 -23.63 -0.22
C ASP A 48 18.11 -23.19 -1.43
N ALA A 49 19.26 -23.79 -1.58
CA ALA A 49 20.20 -23.48 -2.65
C ALA A 49 19.66 -23.83 -4.05
N ALA A 50 18.60 -24.63 -4.15
CA ALA A 50 17.96 -24.97 -5.43
C ALA A 50 17.09 -23.83 -5.97
N THR A 51 16.69 -22.87 -5.13
CA THR A 51 15.88 -21.72 -5.54
C THR A 51 16.76 -20.56 -6.01
N LYS A 52 16.24 -19.76 -6.98
CA LYS A 52 16.97 -18.58 -7.51
C LYS A 52 17.32 -17.54 -6.45
N SER A 53 16.59 -17.48 -5.36
CA SER A 53 16.77 -16.52 -4.28
C SER A 53 17.58 -17.06 -3.10
N GLY A 54 17.91 -18.36 -3.08
CA GLY A 54 18.55 -19.03 -1.95
C GLY A 54 17.61 -19.31 -0.77
N TYR A 55 16.32 -19.01 -0.89
CA TYR A 55 15.32 -19.17 0.16
C TYR A 55 14.01 -19.74 -0.39
N THR A 56 13.36 -20.58 0.41
CA THR A 56 12.03 -21.10 0.15
C THR A 56 11.14 -20.94 1.37
N SER A 57 9.86 -21.30 1.26
CA SER A 57 8.92 -21.25 2.35
C SER A 57 7.93 -22.41 2.27
N THR A 58 7.46 -22.87 3.41
CA THR A 58 6.30 -23.76 3.51
C THR A 58 5.01 -23.12 3.03
N ASN A 59 4.96 -21.78 3.00
CA ASN A 59 3.84 -21.02 2.46
C ASN A 59 4.01 -20.83 0.94
N ALA A 60 3.08 -21.37 0.16
CA ALA A 60 3.10 -21.33 -1.31
C ALA A 60 3.18 -19.89 -1.89
N TYR A 61 2.62 -18.90 -1.18
CA TYR A 61 2.70 -17.51 -1.60
C TYR A 61 4.11 -16.93 -1.42
N LEU A 62 4.78 -17.24 -0.32
CA LEU A 62 6.15 -16.78 -0.05
C LEU A 62 7.17 -17.51 -0.93
N ALA A 63 6.91 -18.77 -1.27
CA ALA A 63 7.72 -19.56 -2.20
C ALA A 63 7.58 -19.11 -3.67
N LYS A 64 6.54 -18.34 -4.00
CA LYS A 64 6.28 -17.85 -5.35
C LYS A 64 7.44 -17.03 -5.91
N SER A 65 7.59 -17.03 -7.23
CA SER A 65 8.64 -16.29 -7.95
C SER A 65 10.07 -16.73 -7.59
N GLY A 66 10.28 -18.03 -7.35
CA GLY A 66 11.60 -18.58 -7.00
C GLY A 66 12.06 -18.19 -5.60
N GLY A 67 11.12 -18.06 -4.64
CA GLY A 67 11.42 -17.74 -3.25
C GLY A 67 11.73 -16.26 -2.96
N LYS A 68 11.44 -15.36 -3.91
CA LYS A 68 11.75 -13.93 -3.78
C LYS A 68 11.13 -13.29 -2.52
N TYR A 69 9.92 -13.68 -2.16
CA TYR A 69 9.26 -13.15 -0.97
C TYR A 69 9.85 -13.75 0.30
N ALA A 70 10.19 -15.05 0.31
CA ALA A 70 10.89 -15.70 1.40
C ALA A 70 12.24 -15.03 1.68
N ALA A 71 13.04 -14.77 0.64
CA ALA A 71 14.30 -14.03 0.75
C ALA A 71 14.14 -12.59 1.25
N ASN A 72 12.98 -11.97 1.03
CA ASN A 72 12.69 -10.64 1.56
C ASN A 72 12.24 -10.70 3.02
N VAL A 73 11.63 -11.79 3.48
CA VAL A 73 11.36 -12.04 4.91
C VAL A 73 12.66 -12.32 5.65
N ALA A 74 13.52 -13.18 5.11
CA ALA A 74 14.84 -13.46 5.70
C ALA A 74 15.73 -12.21 5.82
N ASN A 75 15.64 -11.29 4.83
CA ASN A 75 16.42 -10.06 4.79
C ASN A 75 15.50 -8.86 4.54
N PRO A 76 14.80 -8.33 5.57
CA PRO A 76 13.76 -7.32 5.38
C PRO A 76 14.31 -5.92 5.10
N ILE A 77 15.53 -5.60 5.54
CA ILE A 77 16.13 -4.27 5.41
C ILE A 77 16.55 -4.03 3.96
N LYS A 78 15.56 -3.82 3.11
CA LYS A 78 15.71 -3.46 1.69
C LYS A 78 15.04 -2.13 1.41
N TYR A 79 15.49 -1.46 0.35
CA TYR A 79 15.00 -0.15 -0.07
C TYR A 79 13.47 0.03 0.04
N SER A 80 12.70 -0.93 -0.49
CA SER A 80 11.23 -0.81 -0.49
C SER A 80 10.60 -0.88 0.90
N PHE A 81 11.19 -1.65 1.82
CA PHE A 81 10.73 -1.74 3.20
C PHE A 81 11.10 -0.46 3.98
N VAL A 82 12.34 -0.01 3.84
CA VAL A 82 12.81 1.26 4.42
C VAL A 82 11.99 2.43 3.89
N PHE A 83 11.63 2.42 2.60
CA PHE A 83 10.77 3.45 2.01
C PHE A 83 9.40 3.53 2.71
N VAL A 84 8.76 2.40 2.99
CA VAL A 84 7.47 2.38 3.71
C VAL A 84 7.62 2.90 5.14
N LEU A 85 8.69 2.53 5.84
CA LEU A 85 8.98 3.07 7.17
C LEU A 85 9.23 4.59 7.12
N ALA A 86 9.97 5.06 6.13
CA ALA A 86 10.20 6.49 5.91
C ALA A 86 8.91 7.26 5.61
N MET A 87 7.94 6.65 4.90
CA MET A 87 6.61 7.26 4.70
C MET A 87 5.87 7.45 6.04
N ILE A 88 5.94 6.48 6.93
CA ILE A 88 5.31 6.58 8.26
C ILE A 88 6.00 7.71 9.06
N LEU A 89 7.33 7.74 9.08
CA LEU A 89 8.09 8.80 9.75
C LEU A 89 7.78 10.18 9.14
N GLY A 90 7.71 10.29 7.82
CA GLY A 90 7.32 11.52 7.13
C GLY A 90 5.91 11.99 7.49
N ALA A 91 4.96 11.07 7.64
CA ALA A 91 3.61 11.39 8.09
C ALA A 91 3.61 11.90 9.54
N VAL A 92 4.39 11.29 10.42
CA VAL A 92 4.56 11.73 11.82
C VAL A 92 5.21 13.12 11.86
N LEU A 93 6.29 13.36 11.13
CA LEU A 93 6.96 14.66 11.03
C LEU A 93 6.01 15.72 10.50
N SER A 94 5.28 15.44 9.43
CA SER A 94 4.26 16.34 8.87
C SER A 94 3.18 16.68 9.90
N ARG A 95 2.83 15.72 10.74
CA ARG A 95 1.86 15.94 11.83
C ARG A 95 2.38 16.86 12.91
N ILE A 96 3.66 16.72 13.27
CA ILE A 96 4.31 17.53 14.31
C ILE A 96 4.52 18.97 13.82
N THR A 97 4.91 19.14 12.56
CA THR A 97 5.21 20.46 11.96
C THR A 97 3.97 21.20 11.49
N ARG A 98 2.83 20.53 11.29
CA ARG A 98 1.57 21.16 10.90
C ARG A 98 0.97 21.94 12.07
N GLY A 99 0.52 23.15 11.78
CA GLY A 99 -0.18 24.06 12.69
C GLY A 99 -1.47 23.49 13.31
N PRO A 100 -2.48 24.32 13.64
CA PRO A 100 -3.55 23.98 14.57
C PRO A 100 -4.23 22.65 14.26
N ARG A 101 -4.60 21.95 15.33
CA ARG A 101 -5.23 20.63 15.25
C ARG A 101 -6.60 20.74 14.57
N PRO A 102 -6.98 19.81 13.69
CA PRO A 102 -8.34 19.77 13.15
C PRO A 102 -9.37 19.63 14.29
N ASP A 103 -10.56 20.17 14.06
CA ASP A 103 -11.67 20.10 15.01
C ASP A 103 -11.93 18.66 15.47
N SER A 104 -12.45 18.53 16.70
CA SER A 104 -12.72 17.24 17.31
C SER A 104 -13.62 16.35 16.43
N GLU A 105 -14.60 16.93 15.77
CA GLU A 105 -15.51 16.23 14.86
C GLU A 105 -14.81 15.73 13.59
N ASP A 106 -13.95 16.55 12.99
CA ASP A 106 -13.19 16.17 11.78
C ASP A 106 -12.13 15.09 12.08
N ARG A 107 -11.73 14.97 13.34
CA ARG A 107 -10.88 13.87 13.81
C ARG A 107 -11.62 12.55 13.88
N ILE A 108 -12.92 12.58 14.21
CA ILE A 108 -13.76 11.37 14.31
C ILE A 108 -14.11 10.87 12.92
N ALA A 109 -14.60 11.73 12.03
CA ALA A 109 -14.94 11.34 10.66
C ALA A 109 -14.94 12.56 9.72
N PRO A 110 -14.49 12.40 8.46
CA PRO A 110 -14.60 13.44 7.44
C PRO A 110 -16.05 13.88 7.24
N ARG A 111 -16.27 15.16 6.88
CA ARG A 111 -17.62 15.75 6.72
C ARG A 111 -18.52 14.91 5.80
N VAL A 112 -17.99 14.47 4.64
CA VAL A 112 -18.71 13.66 3.66
C VAL A 112 -19.18 12.32 4.28
N PHE A 113 -18.33 11.66 5.06
CA PHE A 113 -18.70 10.43 5.75
C PHE A 113 -19.78 10.67 6.82
N ARG A 114 -19.66 11.78 7.57
CA ARG A 114 -20.64 12.14 8.62
C ARG A 114 -22.03 12.39 8.06
N GLN A 115 -22.13 13.07 6.93
CA GLN A 115 -23.41 13.37 6.27
C GLN A 115 -24.16 12.10 5.88
N ARG A 116 -23.44 11.05 5.48
CA ARG A 116 -24.07 9.81 4.98
C ARG A 116 -24.22 8.73 6.08
N PHE A 117 -23.24 8.58 6.94
CA PHE A 117 -23.15 7.47 7.91
C PHE A 117 -23.25 7.90 9.38
N GLY A 118 -23.29 9.22 9.64
CA GLY A 118 -23.35 9.80 11.00
C GLY A 118 -22.00 9.80 11.71
N LEU A 119 -22.02 10.27 12.95
CA LEU A 119 -20.84 10.47 13.83
C LEU A 119 -20.51 9.20 14.64
N SER A 120 -20.51 8.02 14.02
CA SER A 120 -20.17 6.78 14.71
C SER A 120 -18.73 6.33 14.39
N PRO A 121 -17.80 6.38 15.37
CA PRO A 121 -16.44 5.89 15.16
C PRO A 121 -16.40 4.41 14.77
N GLY A 122 -17.26 3.58 15.39
CA GLY A 122 -17.32 2.15 15.11
C GLY A 122 -17.68 1.85 13.65
N LYS A 123 -18.69 2.54 13.11
CA LYS A 123 -19.07 2.40 11.69
C LYS A 123 -17.90 2.81 10.77
N ARG A 124 -17.20 3.88 11.09
CA ARG A 124 -16.04 4.33 10.32
C ARG A 124 -14.94 3.28 10.29
N TYR A 125 -14.58 2.72 11.45
CA TYR A 125 -13.55 1.69 11.54
C TYR A 125 -13.97 0.41 10.81
N ALA A 126 -15.22 -0.01 10.93
CA ALA A 126 -15.74 -1.18 10.21
C ALA A 126 -15.68 -0.99 8.69
N VAL A 127 -16.16 0.15 8.18
CA VAL A 127 -16.11 0.46 6.74
C VAL A 127 -14.67 0.57 6.25
N ALA A 128 -13.79 1.22 7.01
CA ALA A 128 -12.38 1.34 6.66
C ALA A 128 -11.69 -0.03 6.65
N PHE A 129 -12.00 -0.90 7.61
CA PHE A 129 -11.44 -2.25 7.67
C PHE A 129 -11.90 -3.11 6.48
N ILE A 130 -13.19 -3.15 6.22
CA ILE A 130 -13.76 -3.93 5.09
C ILE A 130 -13.22 -3.39 3.77
N GLY A 131 -13.23 -2.06 3.59
CA GLY A 131 -12.68 -1.43 2.38
C GLY A 131 -11.20 -1.72 2.20
N GLY A 132 -10.40 -1.61 3.25
CA GLY A 132 -8.97 -1.93 3.23
C GLY A 132 -8.70 -3.40 2.90
N PHE A 133 -9.50 -4.31 3.47
CA PHE A 133 -9.42 -5.75 3.17
C PHE A 133 -9.71 -6.02 1.68
N LEU A 134 -10.80 -5.48 1.14
CA LEU A 134 -11.16 -5.66 -0.27
C LEU A 134 -10.09 -5.09 -1.22
N VAL A 135 -9.54 -3.91 -0.91
CA VAL A 135 -8.46 -3.29 -1.70
C VAL A 135 -7.21 -4.13 -1.66
N LEU A 136 -6.81 -4.63 -0.48
CA LEU A 136 -5.62 -5.47 -0.36
C LEU A 136 -5.82 -6.82 -1.06
N TYR A 137 -6.98 -7.43 -0.93
CA TYR A 137 -7.33 -8.67 -1.62
C TYR A 137 -7.28 -8.49 -3.15
N GLY A 138 -7.91 -7.43 -3.67
CA GLY A 138 -7.85 -7.09 -5.09
C GLY A 138 -6.42 -6.83 -5.59
N ALA A 139 -5.61 -6.14 -4.80
CA ALA A 139 -4.19 -5.92 -5.11
C ALA A 139 -3.39 -7.24 -5.17
N ARG A 140 -3.75 -8.25 -4.37
CA ARG A 140 -3.13 -9.58 -4.44
C ARG A 140 -3.53 -10.33 -5.68
N LEU A 141 -4.80 -10.28 -6.08
CA LEU A 141 -5.28 -10.86 -7.34
C LEU A 141 -4.63 -10.21 -8.56
N ALA A 142 -4.53 -8.89 -8.57
CA ALA A 142 -3.92 -8.13 -9.66
C ALA A 142 -2.38 -8.25 -9.73
N GLY A 143 -1.75 -8.91 -8.74
CA GLY A 143 -0.29 -9.04 -8.67
C GLY A 143 0.45 -7.76 -8.25
N GLY A 144 -0.25 -6.73 -7.80
CA GLY A 144 0.32 -5.48 -7.31
C GLY A 144 -0.75 -4.46 -6.94
N CYS A 145 -0.33 -3.37 -6.32
CA CYS A 145 -1.21 -2.30 -5.85
C CYS A 145 -1.08 -1.04 -6.72
N THR A 146 -1.86 -0.03 -6.40
CA THR A 146 -1.84 1.29 -7.06
C THR A 146 -0.43 1.87 -7.12
N SER A 147 0.38 1.79 -6.05
CA SER A 147 1.76 2.28 -6.07
C SER A 147 2.66 1.50 -7.02
N GLY A 148 2.46 0.19 -7.17
CA GLY A 148 3.24 -0.64 -8.07
C GLY A 148 2.80 -0.49 -9.54
N HIS A 149 1.50 -0.63 -9.81
CA HIS A 149 0.98 -0.58 -11.17
C HIS A 149 0.78 0.85 -11.68
N MET A 150 0.05 1.70 -10.94
CA MET A 150 -0.22 3.05 -11.43
C MET A 150 1.00 3.96 -11.26
N MET A 151 1.49 4.18 -10.03
CA MET A 151 2.58 5.14 -9.84
C MET A 151 3.88 4.65 -10.50
N SER A 152 4.40 3.50 -10.10
CA SER A 152 5.66 2.99 -10.67
C SER A 152 5.50 2.45 -12.09
N GLY A 153 4.42 1.73 -12.40
CA GLY A 153 4.20 1.11 -13.70
C GLY A 153 3.95 2.14 -14.80
N MET A 154 3.09 3.14 -14.55
CA MET A 154 2.82 4.19 -15.53
C MET A 154 4.04 5.10 -15.74
N MET A 155 4.84 5.38 -14.71
CA MET A 155 6.12 6.10 -14.86
C MET A 155 7.14 5.34 -15.74
N GLN A 156 7.01 4.03 -15.81
CA GLN A 156 7.81 3.16 -16.69
C GLN A 156 7.10 2.87 -18.01
N THR A 157 6.01 3.57 -18.33
CA THR A 157 5.19 3.35 -19.54
C THR A 157 4.66 1.92 -19.71
N SER A 158 4.47 1.21 -18.61
CA SER A 158 3.97 -0.16 -18.61
C SER A 158 2.48 -0.20 -18.98
N VAL A 159 2.12 -0.97 -20.01
CA VAL A 159 0.71 -1.18 -20.42
C VAL A 159 -0.14 -1.71 -19.27
N SER A 160 0.42 -2.62 -18.46
CA SER A 160 -0.27 -3.16 -17.28
C SER A 160 -0.65 -2.07 -16.26
N GLY A 161 0.16 -1.03 -16.13
CA GLY A 161 -0.13 0.12 -15.27
C GLY A 161 -1.34 0.91 -15.75
N TYR A 162 -1.44 1.16 -17.05
CA TYR A 162 -2.59 1.87 -17.64
C TYR A 162 -3.87 1.03 -17.57
N LEU A 163 -3.82 -0.27 -17.88
CA LEU A 163 -4.96 -1.17 -17.74
C LEU A 163 -5.45 -1.27 -16.29
N PHE A 164 -4.53 -1.35 -15.34
CA PHE A 164 -4.87 -1.31 -13.92
C PHE A 164 -5.57 -0.01 -13.54
N ALA A 165 -5.08 1.14 -14.03
CA ALA A 165 -5.69 2.44 -13.77
C ALA A 165 -7.13 2.51 -14.31
N VAL A 166 -7.35 2.09 -15.56
CA VAL A 166 -8.69 2.06 -16.16
C VAL A 166 -9.64 1.19 -15.32
N GLY A 167 -9.24 -0.02 -14.97
CA GLY A 167 -10.05 -0.93 -14.14
C GLY A 167 -10.34 -0.37 -12.76
N ALA A 168 -9.34 0.20 -12.11
CA ALA A 168 -9.47 0.79 -10.77
C ALA A 168 -10.46 1.97 -10.77
N PHE A 169 -10.35 2.91 -11.72
CA PHE A 169 -11.27 4.05 -11.82
C PHE A 169 -12.66 3.65 -12.29
N ALA A 170 -12.79 2.69 -13.20
CA ALA A 170 -14.07 2.15 -13.64
C ALA A 170 -14.88 1.54 -12.48
N ALA A 171 -14.21 0.97 -11.48
CA ALA A 171 -14.86 0.46 -10.27
C ALA A 171 -15.01 1.52 -9.18
N ALA A 172 -13.98 2.34 -8.94
CA ALA A 172 -13.97 3.31 -7.84
C ALA A 172 -14.97 4.45 -8.01
N ILE A 173 -15.16 4.96 -9.25
CA ILE A 173 -16.07 6.08 -9.51
C ILE A 173 -17.54 5.69 -9.23
N PRO A 174 -18.08 4.58 -9.78
CA PRO A 174 -19.43 4.16 -9.44
C PRO A 174 -19.58 3.84 -7.95
N ALA A 175 -18.61 3.19 -7.33
CA ALA A 175 -18.64 2.89 -5.90
C ALA A 175 -18.70 4.16 -5.05
N ALA A 176 -17.91 5.18 -5.39
CA ALA A 176 -17.93 6.47 -4.70
C ALA A 176 -19.29 7.18 -4.85
N ILE A 177 -19.87 7.17 -6.07
CA ILE A 177 -21.19 7.75 -6.34
C ILE A 177 -22.27 7.02 -5.54
N LEU A 178 -22.24 5.69 -5.48
CA LEU A 178 -23.20 4.89 -4.70
C LEU A 178 -23.08 5.15 -3.19
N MET A 179 -21.85 5.30 -2.69
CA MET A 179 -21.61 5.52 -1.27
C MET A 179 -21.90 6.95 -0.81
N TYR A 180 -21.54 7.95 -1.61
CA TYR A 180 -21.57 9.36 -1.18
C TYR A 180 -22.60 10.21 -1.92
N GLY A 181 -23.18 9.72 -3.01
CA GLY A 181 -24.12 10.46 -3.85
C GLY A 181 -23.39 11.31 -4.90
N ARG A 182 -24.18 11.95 -5.75
CA ARG A 182 -23.72 12.99 -6.68
C ARG A 182 -24.09 14.33 -6.05
N ASP A 183 -23.16 15.00 -5.45
CA ASP A 183 -23.26 16.43 -5.09
C ASP A 183 -22.59 17.26 -6.16
#